data_f8a6810677290755d298bae24183acf4
#
_entry.id   f8a6810677290755d298bae24183acf4
#
_cell.length_a   1.000
_cell.length_b   1.000
_cell.length_c   1.000
_cell.angle_alpha   90.00
_cell.angle_beta   90.00
_cell.angle_gamma   90.00
#
_symmetry.space_group_name_H-M   'P 1'
#
loop_
_entity.id
_entity.type
_entity.pdbx_description
1 polymer ?
#
loop_
_entity_poly.entity_id
_entity_poly.type
_entity_poly.pdbx_seq_one_letter_code
_entity_poly.pdbx_strand_id
1 'polypeptide(L)'
;MIEEDKTIKNFYSGQITVFMLMLFMIVSSVLIAQYHSAVYYACRADSERAGRLSVDSLLAGYVKPLKERYQILAFDGGFGEKEFSQEKINGELLDVYKKNIQSSVDKKNIINSTLDESLFTMLIENDWRFLLREITLNRVEFVREDGLETLMKMLKDKNNEASDTLQEERQEAERASQEETSESEEDKEDGGNEEKEHVDDPRDIVTDIWNRGILYAACPGEYQISDKECSMGDVSYPESGQEMQGEIDFKDEESIQGMFKKWDNIFDSDNMLKGTVEDAAAVWYMEEVFHNGTTHLKDSSDNYERVLEYEIEYIIAGNEKDEENLKSVLWRLLALRCVMNLSHILLSPEKQMQVTETAGVIGAALVIPYFIGVIAFLLKATWAFAESLSDCRALLRGKKVPIIKSDATWHLSWERMLSLNVNMLDGYEGNEGMTYEDYLKIFLLIQNRNEKYRRMTHLIEKNIRLQNEYSNFYLKNCIYGVQVTFQNEFSVGENYKVQTGLSY
;
A
#
# COMPACT_ATOMS: atom_id res chain seq x y z
N MET A 1 111.31 8.61 -0.58
CA MET A 1 110.31 8.49 -1.65
C MET A 1 109.48 7.20 -1.60
N ILE A 2 109.80 6.20 -0.80
CA ILE A 2 109.09 4.92 -0.68
C ILE A 2 108.11 4.90 0.54
N GLU A 3 108.27 5.78 1.52
CA GLU A 3 107.37 5.88 2.69
C GLU A 3 106.13 6.75 2.44
N GLU A 4 106.26 7.75 1.60
CA GLU A 4 105.08 8.60 1.24
C GLU A 4 104.04 7.85 0.39
N ASP A 5 104.49 6.89 -0.41
CA ASP A 5 103.58 6.13 -1.31
C ASP A 5 102.73 5.09 -0.53
N LYS A 6 103.19 4.63 0.62
CA LYS A 6 102.43 3.73 1.51
C LYS A 6 101.40 4.47 2.33
N THR A 7 101.70 5.68 2.78
CA THR A 7 100.77 6.49 3.56
C THR A 7 99.64 7.00 2.68
N ILE A 8 99.93 7.39 1.44
CA ILE A 8 98.92 7.82 0.46
C ILE A 8 97.92 6.67 0.06
N LYS A 9 98.50 5.45 -0.18
CA LYS A 9 97.68 4.26 -0.45
C LYS A 9 96.74 3.87 0.71
N ASN A 10 97.19 3.96 1.94
CA ASN A 10 96.35 3.66 3.11
C ASN A 10 95.22 4.75 3.33
N PHE A 11 95.49 6.03 3.00
CA PHE A 11 94.57 7.11 3.11
C PHE A 11 93.42 6.95 2.07
N TYR A 12 93.74 6.60 0.83
CA TYR A 12 92.71 6.33 -0.22
C TYR A 12 91.92 5.07 0.07
N SER A 13 92.52 4.03 0.66
CA SER A 13 91.86 2.80 1.05
C SER A 13 90.76 3.07 2.14
N GLY A 14 91.05 3.95 3.12
CA GLY A 14 90.12 4.35 4.14
C GLY A 14 88.90 5.18 3.57
N GLN A 15 89.21 6.06 2.62
CA GLN A 15 88.12 6.86 1.95
C GLN A 15 87.18 5.99 1.12
N ILE A 16 87.67 5.00 0.40
CA ILE A 16 86.91 4.07 -0.42
C ILE A 16 86.01 3.21 0.48
N THR A 17 86.48 2.74 1.61
CA THR A 17 85.67 1.95 2.56
C THR A 17 84.51 2.79 3.17
N VAL A 18 84.76 4.05 3.53
CA VAL A 18 83.74 4.96 4.05
C VAL A 18 82.66 5.27 2.96
N PHE A 19 83.11 5.52 1.72
CA PHE A 19 82.26 5.72 0.60
C PHE A 19 81.36 4.49 0.33
N MET A 20 81.92 3.29 0.34
CA MET A 20 81.20 2.03 0.16
C MET A 20 80.22 1.78 1.28
N LEU A 21 80.55 2.11 2.52
CA LEU A 21 79.62 2.04 3.66
C LEU A 21 78.45 3.02 3.51
N MET A 22 78.72 4.26 3.09
CA MET A 22 77.63 5.24 2.81
C MET A 22 76.74 4.77 1.68
N LEU A 23 77.27 4.28 0.57
CA LEU A 23 76.51 3.73 -0.55
C LEU A 23 75.66 2.53 -0.09
N PHE A 24 76.19 1.63 0.70
CA PHE A 24 75.47 0.49 1.26
C PHE A 24 74.31 0.94 2.16
N MET A 25 74.51 1.97 3.02
CA MET A 25 73.45 2.52 3.85
C MET A 25 72.34 3.13 3.00
N ILE A 26 72.69 3.86 1.93
CA ILE A 26 71.71 4.44 1.02
C ILE A 26 70.95 3.33 0.31
N VAL A 27 71.57 2.36 -0.28
CA VAL A 27 70.93 1.25 -0.98
C VAL A 27 70.05 0.44 0.00
N SER A 28 70.55 0.16 1.20
CA SER A 28 69.75 -0.55 2.23
C SER A 28 68.53 0.25 2.68
N SER A 29 68.69 1.55 2.86
CA SER A 29 67.55 2.40 3.22
C SER A 29 66.45 2.41 2.12
N VAL A 30 66.81 2.46 0.83
CA VAL A 30 65.92 2.37 -0.31
C VAL A 30 65.21 1.01 -0.36
N LEU A 31 65.99 -0.10 -0.15
CA LEU A 31 65.43 -1.46 -0.12
C LEU A 31 64.43 -1.63 1.04
N ILE A 32 64.75 -1.12 2.22
CA ILE A 32 63.86 -1.16 3.39
C ILE A 32 62.59 -0.34 3.11
N ALA A 33 62.71 0.86 2.52
CA ALA A 33 61.57 1.70 2.16
C ALA A 33 60.65 1.01 1.13
N GLN A 34 61.26 0.35 0.11
CA GLN A 34 60.48 -0.43 -0.88
C GLN A 34 59.81 -1.64 -0.24
N TYR A 35 60.48 -2.34 0.66
CA TYR A 35 59.86 -3.46 1.40
C TYR A 35 58.71 -3.00 2.25
N HIS A 36 58.84 -1.92 3.05
CA HIS A 36 57.78 -1.34 3.86
C HIS A 36 56.59 -0.92 2.98
N SER A 37 56.84 -0.27 1.86
CA SER A 37 55.82 0.14 0.90
C SER A 37 55.09 -1.07 0.31
N ALA A 38 55.80 -2.10 -0.09
CA ALA A 38 55.23 -3.34 -0.63
C ALA A 38 54.32 -4.05 0.41
N VAL A 39 54.82 -4.19 1.64
CA VAL A 39 54.04 -4.78 2.75
C VAL A 39 52.78 -3.94 3.05
N TYR A 40 52.93 -2.61 3.11
CA TYR A 40 51.77 -1.72 3.35
C TYR A 40 50.69 -1.90 2.31
N TYR A 41 51.02 -1.85 1.01
CA TYR A 41 50.04 -2.00 -0.07
C TYR A 41 49.40 -3.40 -0.13
N ALA A 42 50.18 -4.45 0.18
CA ALA A 42 49.67 -5.80 0.26
C ALA A 42 48.69 -5.97 1.43
N CYS A 43 49.04 -5.50 2.63
CA CYS A 43 48.16 -5.51 3.79
C CYS A 43 46.89 -4.67 3.56
N ARG A 44 47.02 -3.54 2.90
CA ARG A 44 45.90 -2.69 2.50
C ARG A 44 44.93 -3.45 1.59
N ALA A 45 45.45 -4.07 0.52
CA ALA A 45 44.61 -4.83 -0.42
C ALA A 45 43.89 -6.01 0.25
N ASP A 46 44.59 -6.76 1.12
CA ASP A 46 43.99 -7.85 1.90
C ASP A 46 42.93 -7.34 2.87
N SER A 47 43.15 -6.21 3.52
CA SER A 47 42.23 -5.57 4.43
C SER A 47 40.94 -5.08 3.71
N GLU A 48 41.09 -4.42 2.54
CA GLU A 48 39.97 -3.97 1.72
C GLU A 48 39.14 -5.17 1.21
N ARG A 49 39.81 -6.24 0.78
CA ARG A 49 39.11 -7.48 0.36
C ARG A 49 38.38 -8.13 1.52
N ALA A 50 39.02 -8.26 2.69
CA ALA A 50 38.39 -8.83 3.88
C ALA A 50 37.17 -8.02 4.33
N GLY A 51 37.23 -6.68 4.25
CA GLY A 51 36.12 -5.79 4.54
C GLY A 51 34.90 -6.04 3.65
N ARG A 52 35.14 -6.10 2.34
CA ARG A 52 34.05 -6.41 1.38
C ARG A 52 33.44 -7.77 1.65
N LEU A 53 34.24 -8.81 1.78
CA LEU A 53 33.77 -10.16 2.07
C LEU A 53 33.01 -10.27 3.39
N SER A 54 33.38 -9.46 4.39
CA SER A 54 32.65 -9.40 5.67
C SER A 54 31.22 -8.85 5.49
N VAL A 55 31.05 -7.74 4.74
CA VAL A 55 29.75 -7.16 4.46
C VAL A 55 28.94 -8.05 3.53
N ASP A 56 29.55 -8.59 2.47
CA ASP A 56 28.89 -9.53 1.54
C ASP A 56 28.35 -10.77 2.29
N SER A 57 29.15 -11.32 3.22
CA SER A 57 28.77 -12.49 4.02
C SER A 57 27.57 -12.18 4.93
N LEU A 58 27.53 -11.00 5.56
CA LEU A 58 26.41 -10.60 6.40
C LEU A 58 25.13 -10.49 5.56
N LEU A 59 25.18 -9.74 4.46
CA LEU A 59 24.00 -9.53 3.60
C LEU A 59 23.57 -10.80 2.85
N ALA A 60 24.46 -11.78 2.64
CA ALA A 60 24.07 -13.09 2.11
C ALA A 60 23.12 -13.88 3.05
N GLY A 61 23.08 -13.52 4.33
CA GLY A 61 22.15 -14.07 5.33
C GLY A 61 20.74 -13.48 5.31
N TYR A 62 20.23 -13.11 4.13
CA TYR A 62 18.90 -12.51 4.00
C TYR A 62 17.77 -13.43 4.49
N VAL A 63 16.64 -12.82 4.88
CA VAL A 63 15.42 -13.51 5.34
C VAL A 63 14.73 -14.21 4.16
N LYS A 64 14.82 -15.55 4.11
CA LYS A 64 14.28 -16.35 3.00
C LYS A 64 12.80 -16.14 2.72
N PRO A 65 11.87 -16.21 3.70
CA PRO A 65 10.44 -16.00 3.45
C PRO A 65 10.14 -14.61 2.89
N LEU A 66 10.91 -13.59 3.31
CA LEU A 66 10.76 -12.24 2.81
C LEU A 66 11.11 -12.14 1.32
N LYS A 67 12.18 -12.82 0.89
CA LYS A 67 12.57 -12.89 -0.53
C LYS A 67 11.61 -13.75 -1.35
N GLU A 68 11.31 -14.97 -0.89
CA GLU A 68 10.58 -15.96 -1.68
C GLU A 68 9.13 -15.56 -1.91
N ARG A 69 8.47 -15.00 -0.88
CA ARG A 69 7.06 -14.64 -0.93
C ARG A 69 6.83 -13.19 -1.34
N TYR A 70 7.66 -12.26 -0.84
CA TYR A 70 7.48 -10.82 -1.00
C TYR A 70 8.48 -10.17 -1.96
N GLN A 71 9.47 -10.95 -2.47
CA GLN A 71 10.53 -10.46 -3.37
C GLN A 71 11.35 -9.29 -2.78
N ILE A 72 11.44 -9.21 -1.46
CA ILE A 72 12.16 -8.18 -0.72
C ILE A 72 13.43 -8.79 -0.14
N LEU A 73 14.57 -8.14 -0.36
CA LEU A 73 15.85 -8.51 0.22
C LEU A 73 16.15 -7.66 1.44
N ALA A 74 16.37 -8.29 2.58
CA ALA A 74 16.84 -7.66 3.81
C ALA A 74 17.44 -8.68 4.76
N PHE A 75 18.37 -8.24 5.62
CA PHE A 75 18.98 -9.03 6.68
C PHE A 75 18.26 -8.75 8.02
N ASP A 76 17.94 -9.79 8.80
CA ASP A 76 17.36 -9.62 10.13
C ASP A 76 18.41 -9.28 11.18
N GLY A 77 18.52 -8.01 11.55
CA GLY A 77 19.41 -7.53 12.60
C GLY A 77 19.01 -7.93 14.02
N GLY A 78 17.84 -8.55 14.19
CA GLY A 78 17.41 -9.14 15.46
C GLY A 78 17.91 -10.58 15.67
N PHE A 79 18.42 -11.26 14.64
CA PHE A 79 18.82 -12.68 14.69
C PHE A 79 17.73 -13.61 15.24
N GLY A 80 16.49 -13.37 14.88
CA GLY A 80 15.33 -14.10 15.38
C GLY A 80 14.84 -13.66 16.78
N GLU A 81 15.37 -12.58 17.32
CA GLU A 81 14.90 -11.94 18.56
C GLU A 81 14.07 -10.69 18.26
N LYS A 82 13.26 -10.26 19.25
CA LYS A 82 12.38 -9.09 19.09
C LYS A 82 13.11 -7.76 18.93
N GLU A 83 14.33 -7.66 19.43
CA GLU A 83 15.10 -6.42 19.47
C GLU A 83 16.29 -6.46 18.52
N PHE A 84 16.57 -5.33 17.92
CA PHE A 84 17.76 -5.11 17.09
C PHE A 84 19.03 -5.19 17.94
N SER A 85 20.04 -5.95 17.50
CA SER A 85 21.29 -6.13 18.22
C SER A 85 22.51 -5.71 17.40
N GLN A 86 22.88 -4.44 17.51
CA GLN A 86 24.09 -3.90 16.87
C GLN A 86 25.36 -4.65 17.35
N GLU A 87 25.41 -5.05 18.61
CA GLU A 87 26.55 -5.76 19.17
C GLU A 87 26.79 -7.12 18.50
N LYS A 88 25.70 -7.91 18.29
CA LYS A 88 25.79 -9.20 17.59
C LYS A 88 26.25 -9.02 16.14
N ILE A 89 25.68 -8.02 15.45
CA ILE A 89 26.05 -7.71 14.06
C ILE A 89 27.52 -7.32 13.97
N ASN A 90 27.99 -6.43 14.85
CA ASN A 90 29.37 -6.00 14.90
C ASN A 90 30.33 -7.15 15.22
N GLY A 91 29.88 -8.05 16.12
CA GLY A 91 30.62 -9.26 16.45
C GLY A 91 30.80 -10.19 15.24
N GLU A 92 29.74 -10.43 14.49
CA GLU A 92 29.75 -11.26 13.28
C GLU A 92 30.61 -10.63 12.18
N LEU A 93 30.43 -9.33 11.91
CA LEU A 93 31.23 -8.60 10.93
C LEU A 93 32.72 -8.70 11.25
N LEU A 94 33.10 -8.47 12.50
CA LEU A 94 34.50 -8.53 12.95
C LEU A 94 35.08 -9.96 12.90
N ASP A 95 34.26 -10.96 13.23
CA ASP A 95 34.66 -12.37 13.19
C ASP A 95 34.95 -12.83 11.76
N VAL A 96 34.03 -12.53 10.83
CA VAL A 96 34.22 -12.83 9.40
C VAL A 96 35.41 -12.06 8.84
N TYR A 97 35.57 -10.78 9.22
CA TYR A 97 36.71 -9.97 8.82
C TYR A 97 38.03 -10.62 9.25
N LYS A 98 38.18 -10.98 10.54
CA LYS A 98 39.38 -11.63 11.08
C LYS A 98 39.66 -12.98 10.44
N LYS A 99 38.64 -13.79 10.15
CA LYS A 99 38.80 -15.07 9.44
C LYS A 99 39.34 -14.86 8.02
N ASN A 100 38.88 -13.84 7.30
CA ASN A 100 39.40 -13.51 5.98
C ASN A 100 40.88 -13.02 6.05
N ILE A 101 41.22 -12.17 7.01
CA ILE A 101 42.61 -11.76 7.25
C ILE A 101 43.52 -12.97 7.58
N GLN A 102 43.07 -13.90 8.44
CA GLN A 102 43.81 -15.10 8.80
C GLN A 102 44.06 -16.04 7.62
N SER A 103 43.21 -16.01 6.61
CA SER A 103 43.33 -16.79 5.38
C SER A 103 44.20 -16.10 4.32
N SER A 104 44.57 -14.81 4.51
CA SER A 104 45.38 -14.04 3.57
C SER A 104 46.84 -14.41 3.58
N VAL A 105 47.57 -14.05 2.51
CA VAL A 105 49.02 -14.30 2.37
C VAL A 105 49.81 -13.46 3.37
N ASP A 106 49.39 -12.23 3.59
CA ASP A 106 50.04 -11.23 4.43
C ASP A 106 49.56 -11.20 5.88
N LYS A 107 48.87 -12.25 6.34
CA LYS A 107 48.30 -12.36 7.69
C LYS A 107 49.27 -12.06 8.85
N LYS A 108 50.55 -12.32 8.66
CA LYS A 108 51.62 -12.07 9.68
C LYS A 108 51.95 -10.59 9.80
N ASN A 109 51.64 -9.81 8.79
CA ASN A 109 51.92 -8.39 8.71
C ASN A 109 50.76 -7.52 9.23
N ILE A 110 49.60 -8.11 9.50
CA ILE A 110 48.45 -7.46 10.14
C ILE A 110 48.40 -7.91 11.60
N ILE A 111 48.79 -7.03 12.52
CA ILE A 111 48.97 -7.34 13.94
C ILE A 111 47.61 -7.40 14.66
N ASN A 112 46.77 -6.39 14.43
CA ASN A 112 45.48 -6.26 15.08
C ASN A 112 44.46 -5.68 14.13
N SER A 113 43.17 -6.09 14.34
CA SER A 113 42.05 -5.59 13.59
C SER A 113 40.87 -5.37 14.53
N THR A 114 40.31 -4.17 14.49
CA THR A 114 39.12 -3.78 15.27
C THR A 114 38.08 -3.16 14.37
N LEU A 115 36.82 -3.21 14.77
CA LEU A 115 35.74 -2.48 14.13
C LEU A 115 35.66 -1.11 14.83
N ASP A 116 35.75 -0.03 14.05
CA ASP A 116 35.76 1.36 14.54
C ASP A 116 34.34 1.94 14.52
N GLU A 117 33.62 1.77 13.42
CA GLU A 117 32.26 2.31 13.21
C GLU A 117 31.42 1.38 12.37
N SER A 118 30.11 1.32 12.67
CA SER A 118 29.09 0.62 11.87
C SER A 118 27.84 1.48 11.75
N LEU A 119 27.37 1.69 10.53
CA LEU A 119 26.14 2.39 10.19
C LEU A 119 25.23 1.43 9.43
N PHE A 120 23.95 1.39 9.83
CA PHE A 120 22.97 0.51 9.23
C PHE A 120 21.86 1.35 8.59
N THR A 121 21.46 0.98 7.38
CA THR A 121 20.30 1.53 6.70
C THR A 121 19.15 0.54 6.88
N MET A 122 18.10 0.96 7.60
CA MET A 122 16.96 0.11 7.85
C MET A 122 16.00 0.12 6.67
N LEU A 123 15.34 -1.03 6.40
CA LEU A 123 14.46 -1.22 5.24
C LEU A 123 13.26 -0.26 5.24
N ILE A 124 12.65 0.00 6.41
CA ILE A 124 11.40 0.74 6.56
C ILE A 124 11.58 2.18 7.07
N GLU A 125 12.82 2.69 7.08
CA GLU A 125 13.13 4.08 7.38
C GLU A 125 13.05 4.99 6.14
N ASN A 126 13.21 6.29 6.36
CA ASN A 126 13.24 7.33 5.32
C ASN A 126 12.00 7.32 4.40
N ASP A 127 10.81 7.39 5.02
CA ASP A 127 9.52 7.48 4.30
C ASP A 127 9.33 6.32 3.31
N TRP A 128 9.64 5.09 3.76
CA TRP A 128 9.48 3.85 3.01
C TRP A 128 10.36 3.72 1.75
N ARG A 129 11.32 4.62 1.56
CA ARG A 129 12.10 4.73 0.32
C ARG A 129 12.79 3.43 -0.10
N PHE A 130 13.43 2.74 0.85
CA PHE A 130 14.18 1.51 0.53
C PHE A 130 13.23 0.33 0.27
N LEU A 131 12.15 0.22 1.06
CA LEU A 131 11.10 -0.76 0.82
C LEU A 131 10.46 -0.55 -0.55
N LEU A 132 10.09 0.69 -0.90
CA LEU A 132 9.52 1.02 -2.20
C LEU A 132 10.48 0.67 -3.34
N ARG A 133 11.75 0.97 -3.20
CA ARG A 133 12.75 0.60 -4.19
C ARG A 133 12.75 -0.90 -4.45
N GLU A 134 12.76 -1.74 -3.41
CA GLU A 134 12.74 -3.20 -3.56
C GLU A 134 11.48 -3.70 -4.28
N ILE A 135 10.30 -3.28 -3.83
CA ILE A 135 9.03 -3.76 -4.39
C ILE A 135 8.73 -3.23 -5.79
N THR A 136 9.33 -2.09 -6.18
CA THR A 136 9.07 -1.45 -7.48
C THR A 136 10.13 -1.68 -8.54
N LEU A 137 11.28 -2.28 -8.18
CA LEU A 137 12.49 -2.36 -9.01
C LEU A 137 12.23 -2.88 -10.45
N ASN A 138 11.28 -3.79 -10.63
CA ASN A 138 10.95 -4.38 -11.93
C ASN A 138 9.52 -4.05 -12.39
N ARG A 139 8.82 -3.11 -11.74
CA ARG A 139 7.38 -2.84 -11.97
C ARG A 139 7.08 -1.45 -12.51
N VAL A 140 8.01 -0.51 -12.39
CA VAL A 140 7.82 0.88 -12.87
C VAL A 140 7.51 0.93 -14.38
N GLU A 141 8.06 0.02 -15.17
CA GLU A 141 7.84 -0.05 -16.63
C GLU A 141 6.39 -0.41 -17.02
N PHE A 142 5.62 -1.04 -16.10
CA PHE A 142 4.24 -1.42 -16.33
C PHE A 142 3.24 -0.29 -16.03
N VAL A 143 3.68 0.75 -15.33
CA VAL A 143 2.82 1.87 -14.95
C VAL A 143 2.79 2.90 -16.08
N ARG A 144 1.63 3.03 -16.74
CA ARG A 144 1.36 4.13 -17.67
C ARG A 144 0.80 5.32 -16.89
N GLU A 145 1.63 6.32 -16.65
CA GLU A 145 1.24 7.56 -15.96
C GLU A 145 -0.04 8.18 -16.55
N ASP A 146 -0.10 8.28 -17.90
CA ASP A 146 -1.23 8.91 -18.60
C ASP A 146 -2.59 8.24 -18.32
N GLY A 147 -2.62 6.93 -18.12
CA GLY A 147 -3.87 6.17 -17.88
C GLY A 147 -4.41 6.40 -16.48
N LEU A 148 -3.53 6.46 -15.49
CA LEU A 148 -3.89 6.62 -14.09
C LEU A 148 -4.39 8.04 -13.81
N GLU A 149 -3.64 9.06 -14.27
CA GLU A 149 -4.02 10.46 -14.13
C GLU A 149 -5.35 10.75 -14.83
N THR A 150 -5.56 10.20 -16.03
CA THR A 150 -6.81 10.31 -16.76
C THR A 150 -7.98 9.69 -16.02
N LEU A 151 -7.80 8.49 -15.44
CA LEU A 151 -8.83 7.80 -14.65
C LEU A 151 -9.21 8.62 -13.40
N MET A 152 -8.21 9.08 -12.65
CA MET A 152 -8.43 9.86 -11.43
C MET A 152 -9.11 11.19 -11.71
N LYS A 153 -8.68 11.88 -12.79
CA LYS A 153 -9.34 13.11 -13.23
C LYS A 153 -10.79 12.86 -13.63
N MET A 154 -11.06 11.81 -14.38
CA MET A 154 -12.43 11.44 -14.79
C MET A 154 -13.31 11.14 -13.58
N LEU A 155 -12.82 10.41 -12.60
CA LEU A 155 -13.56 10.13 -11.35
C LEU A 155 -13.88 11.41 -10.58
N LYS A 156 -12.91 12.31 -10.46
CA LYS A 156 -13.08 13.61 -9.81
C LYS A 156 -14.09 14.50 -10.54
N ASP A 157 -13.95 14.63 -11.87
CA ASP A 157 -14.84 15.44 -12.67
C ASP A 157 -16.29 14.94 -12.60
N LYS A 158 -16.49 13.60 -12.62
CA LYS A 158 -17.81 12.98 -12.48
C LYS A 158 -18.40 13.10 -11.08
N ASN A 159 -17.57 12.99 -10.04
CA ASN A 159 -18.04 13.21 -8.67
C ASN A 159 -18.50 14.66 -8.46
N ASN A 160 -17.74 15.64 -8.97
CA ASN A 160 -18.11 17.05 -8.89
C ASN A 160 -19.40 17.33 -9.70
N GLU A 161 -19.49 16.83 -10.94
CA GLU A 161 -20.69 16.96 -11.79
C GLU A 161 -21.94 16.38 -11.11
N ALA A 162 -21.82 15.19 -10.50
CA ALA A 162 -22.91 14.57 -9.76
C ALA A 162 -23.30 15.38 -8.51
N SER A 163 -22.32 15.86 -7.75
CA SER A 163 -22.57 16.67 -6.55
C SER A 163 -23.23 18.01 -6.88
N ASP A 164 -22.76 18.71 -7.94
CA ASP A 164 -23.34 19.98 -8.37
C ASP A 164 -24.79 19.79 -8.88
N THR A 165 -25.03 18.77 -9.71
CA THR A 165 -26.38 18.46 -10.22
C THR A 165 -27.35 18.07 -9.10
N LEU A 166 -26.87 17.30 -8.10
CA LEU A 166 -27.65 16.96 -6.92
C LEU A 166 -28.06 18.20 -6.11
N GLN A 167 -27.12 19.14 -5.93
CA GLN A 167 -27.43 20.40 -5.22
C GLN A 167 -28.42 21.28 -6.00
N GLU A 168 -28.31 21.34 -7.33
CA GLU A 168 -29.23 22.09 -8.19
C GLU A 168 -30.63 21.49 -8.17
N GLU A 169 -30.78 20.18 -8.40
CA GLU A 169 -32.08 19.48 -8.33
C GLU A 169 -32.76 19.63 -6.96
N ARG A 170 -31.97 19.54 -5.89
CA ARG A 170 -32.43 19.75 -4.53
C ARG A 170 -32.99 21.17 -4.34
N GLN A 171 -32.22 22.20 -4.74
CA GLN A 171 -32.66 23.58 -4.61
C GLN A 171 -33.91 23.88 -5.43
N GLU A 172 -34.05 23.25 -6.61
CA GLU A 172 -35.26 23.35 -7.43
C GLU A 172 -36.44 22.66 -6.75
N ALA A 173 -36.27 21.46 -6.19
CA ALA A 173 -37.29 20.74 -5.44
C ALA A 173 -37.74 21.53 -4.19
N GLU A 174 -36.80 22.09 -3.42
CA GLU A 174 -37.08 22.94 -2.26
C GLU A 174 -37.83 24.24 -2.64
N ARG A 175 -37.42 24.89 -3.76
CA ARG A 175 -38.11 26.11 -4.26
C ARG A 175 -39.52 25.79 -4.72
N ALA A 176 -39.71 24.74 -5.51
CA ALA A 176 -41.04 24.30 -5.97
C ALA A 176 -41.97 24.00 -4.77
N SER A 177 -41.47 23.33 -3.73
CA SER A 177 -42.26 23.05 -2.53
C SER A 177 -42.58 24.31 -1.70
N GLN A 178 -41.72 25.34 -1.72
CA GLN A 178 -41.99 26.61 -1.03
C GLN A 178 -42.95 27.54 -1.79
N GLU A 179 -42.87 27.58 -3.13
CA GLU A 179 -43.76 28.37 -3.98
C GLU A 179 -45.18 27.83 -3.92
N GLU A 180 -45.38 26.52 -3.99
CA GLU A 180 -46.70 25.89 -3.93
C GLU A 180 -47.33 25.96 -2.52
N THR A 181 -46.53 25.93 -1.43
CA THR A 181 -47.06 26.14 -0.07
C THR A 181 -47.53 27.57 0.20
N SER A 182 -46.99 28.56 -0.54
CA SER A 182 -47.45 29.97 -0.40
C SER A 182 -48.78 30.28 -1.13
N GLU A 183 -49.18 29.46 -2.11
CA GLU A 183 -50.43 29.63 -2.86
C GLU A 183 -51.62 28.87 -2.25
N SER A 184 -51.43 27.95 -1.30
CA SER A 184 -52.46 26.99 -0.84
C SER A 184 -53.07 27.27 0.55
N GLU A 185 -52.95 28.49 1.13
CA GLU A 185 -53.64 28.81 2.39
C GLU A 185 -55.14 29.07 2.27
N GLU A 186 -55.73 28.98 1.09
CA GLU A 186 -57.17 29.35 0.84
C GLU A 186 -58.06 28.20 0.37
N ASP A 187 -57.94 26.96 0.71
CA ASP A 187 -59.05 26.01 0.55
C ASP A 187 -58.86 24.71 1.35
N LYS A 188 -59.40 24.67 2.56
CA LYS A 188 -59.68 23.42 3.28
C LYS A 188 -61.13 23.12 3.23
N GLU A 189 -61.58 22.26 2.35
CA GLU A 189 -62.83 21.54 2.48
C GLU A 189 -62.66 20.03 2.43
N ASP A 190 -63.25 19.46 3.45
CA ASP A 190 -63.61 18.10 3.82
C ASP A 190 -63.76 17.12 2.65
N GLY A 191 -63.07 16.04 2.60
CA GLY A 191 -63.19 15.00 1.57
C GLY A 191 -62.79 13.61 2.02
N GLY A 192 -63.74 12.81 2.45
CA GLY A 192 -63.97 11.41 2.15
C GLY A 192 -62.85 10.40 2.45
N ASN A 193 -63.18 9.43 3.30
CA ASN A 193 -62.50 8.16 3.49
C ASN A 193 -62.50 7.35 2.17
N GLU A 194 -61.51 7.57 1.32
CA GLU A 194 -61.16 6.64 0.24
C GLU A 194 -60.16 5.60 0.77
N GLU A 195 -60.43 4.32 0.50
CA GLU A 195 -59.49 3.23 0.76
C GLU A 195 -58.16 3.59 0.06
N LYS A 196 -57.13 3.83 0.86
CA LYS A 196 -55.78 4.10 0.35
C LYS A 196 -55.33 2.89 -0.43
N GLU A 197 -55.28 2.98 -1.76
CA GLU A 197 -54.54 2.01 -2.57
C GLU A 197 -53.11 1.90 -2.00
N HIS A 198 -52.73 0.68 -1.65
CA HIS A 198 -51.37 0.42 -1.17
C HIS A 198 -50.42 0.57 -2.36
N VAL A 199 -49.75 1.69 -2.46
CA VAL A 199 -48.71 1.92 -3.46
C VAL A 199 -47.43 1.32 -2.90
N ASP A 200 -46.87 0.31 -3.59
CA ASP A 200 -45.60 -0.26 -3.25
C ASP A 200 -44.45 0.78 -3.45
N ASP A 201 -43.89 1.24 -2.36
CA ASP A 201 -42.82 2.25 -2.38
C ASP A 201 -41.46 1.54 -2.40
N PRO A 202 -40.66 1.66 -3.48
CA PRO A 202 -39.36 0.98 -3.58
C PRO A 202 -38.34 1.43 -2.51
N ARG A 203 -38.55 2.60 -1.91
CA ARG A 203 -37.69 3.11 -0.82
C ARG A 203 -37.79 2.23 0.43
N ASP A 204 -38.98 1.71 0.75
CA ASP A 204 -39.19 0.79 1.88
C ASP A 204 -38.44 -0.51 1.66
N ILE A 205 -38.50 -1.07 0.46
CA ILE A 205 -37.84 -2.34 0.10
C ILE A 205 -36.31 -2.21 0.21
N VAL A 206 -35.77 -1.13 -0.33
CA VAL A 206 -34.30 -0.90 -0.27
C VAL A 206 -33.84 -0.63 1.15
N THR A 207 -34.61 0.13 1.93
CA THR A 207 -34.37 0.37 3.36
C THR A 207 -34.36 -0.95 4.15
N ASP A 208 -35.33 -1.84 3.90
CA ASP A 208 -35.39 -3.15 4.55
C ASP A 208 -34.21 -4.06 4.20
N ILE A 209 -33.81 -4.08 2.92
CA ILE A 209 -32.62 -4.84 2.48
C ILE A 209 -31.37 -4.31 3.17
N TRP A 210 -31.21 -3.00 3.23
CA TRP A 210 -30.05 -2.36 3.84
C TRP A 210 -29.98 -2.56 5.35
N ASN A 211 -31.11 -2.45 6.07
CA ASN A 211 -31.16 -2.58 7.53
C ASN A 211 -30.86 -4.00 8.03
N ARG A 212 -30.87 -5.01 7.13
CA ARG A 212 -30.34 -6.36 7.44
C ARG A 212 -28.82 -6.42 7.45
N GLY A 213 -28.14 -5.34 7.09
CA GLY A 213 -26.69 -5.17 7.12
C GLY A 213 -26.05 -5.19 5.73
N ILE A 214 -24.94 -4.48 5.61
CA ILE A 214 -24.21 -4.30 4.34
C ILE A 214 -23.81 -5.62 3.69
N LEU A 215 -23.38 -6.60 4.48
CA LEU A 215 -22.98 -7.91 3.95
C LEU A 215 -24.19 -8.66 3.35
N TYR A 216 -25.36 -8.56 3.96
CA TYR A 216 -26.58 -9.13 3.39
C TYR A 216 -26.97 -8.43 2.09
N ALA A 217 -26.87 -7.10 2.06
CA ALA A 217 -27.27 -6.30 0.92
C ALA A 217 -26.30 -6.39 -0.27
N ALA A 218 -24.98 -6.30 0.00
CA ALA A 218 -23.96 -6.14 -1.03
C ALA A 218 -23.16 -7.42 -1.36
N CYS A 219 -23.27 -8.50 -0.56
CA CYS A 219 -22.66 -9.78 -0.89
C CYS A 219 -23.66 -10.72 -1.59
N PRO A 220 -23.22 -11.51 -2.60
CA PRO A 220 -24.02 -12.59 -3.15
C PRO A 220 -24.38 -13.64 -2.09
N GLY A 221 -25.53 -14.31 -2.25
CA GLY A 221 -25.99 -15.28 -1.25
C GLY A 221 -25.07 -16.50 -1.09
N GLU A 222 -24.32 -16.86 -2.12
CA GLU A 222 -23.31 -17.92 -2.14
C GLU A 222 -21.92 -17.49 -1.65
N TYR A 223 -21.69 -16.19 -1.42
CA TYR A 223 -20.38 -15.67 -1.02
C TYR A 223 -20.05 -16.07 0.42
N GLN A 224 -18.94 -16.77 0.59
CA GLN A 224 -18.45 -17.21 1.90
C GLN A 224 -17.55 -16.14 2.50
N ILE A 225 -18.00 -15.53 3.58
CA ILE A 225 -17.25 -14.51 4.30
C ILE A 225 -16.24 -15.19 5.21
N SER A 226 -14.98 -14.74 5.18
CA SER A 226 -13.93 -15.20 6.08
C SER A 226 -14.18 -14.70 7.50
N ASP A 227 -13.98 -15.59 8.47
CA ASP A 227 -14.06 -15.32 9.91
C ASP A 227 -12.68 -15.12 10.57
N LYS A 228 -11.61 -15.03 9.74
CA LYS A 228 -10.26 -14.83 10.25
C LYS A 228 -10.13 -13.48 10.96
N GLU A 229 -9.36 -13.54 12.06
CA GLU A 229 -9.05 -12.40 12.91
C GLU A 229 -7.56 -12.40 13.25
N CYS A 230 -6.89 -11.25 13.15
CA CYS A 230 -5.48 -11.11 13.51
C CYS A 230 -5.24 -9.82 14.27
N SER A 231 -4.82 -9.95 15.55
CA SER A 231 -4.43 -8.76 16.32
C SER A 231 -3.16 -8.10 15.76
N MET A 232 -3.24 -6.81 15.50
CA MET A 232 -2.16 -5.98 14.96
C MET A 232 -1.44 -5.16 16.05
N GLY A 233 -1.68 -5.47 17.33
CA GLY A 233 -1.04 -4.76 18.45
C GLY A 233 0.46 -5.03 18.60
N ASP A 234 0.93 -6.23 18.19
CA ASP A 234 2.36 -6.65 18.27
C ASP A 234 3.00 -6.65 16.87
N VAL A 235 3.20 -5.46 16.31
CA VAL A 235 3.87 -5.22 15.03
C VAL A 235 4.82 -4.03 15.14
N SER A 236 5.65 -3.80 14.11
CA SER A 236 6.63 -2.70 14.10
C SER A 236 6.02 -1.31 14.32
N TYR A 237 4.83 -1.07 13.78
CA TYR A 237 4.10 0.20 13.88
C TYR A 237 2.59 -0.04 14.09
N PRO A 238 2.11 -0.28 15.32
CA PRO A 238 0.70 -0.60 15.59
C PRO A 238 -0.25 0.56 15.25
N GLU A 239 -1.48 0.22 14.87
CA GLU A 239 -2.55 1.16 14.50
C GLU A 239 -3.92 0.62 14.94
N SER A 240 -4.91 1.49 15.10
CA SER A 240 -6.32 1.13 15.31
C SER A 240 -7.14 1.40 14.05
N GLY A 241 -8.02 0.47 13.66
CA GLY A 241 -8.95 0.63 12.54
C GLY A 241 -10.07 1.63 12.82
N GLN A 242 -10.76 2.07 11.77
CA GLN A 242 -11.90 3.00 11.84
C GLN A 242 -13.19 2.30 11.37
N GLU A 243 -14.28 2.44 12.14
CA GLU A 243 -15.62 2.02 11.73
C GLU A 243 -16.25 3.07 10.81
N MET A 244 -16.86 2.62 9.69
CA MET A 244 -17.48 3.50 8.71
C MET A 244 -19.01 3.30 8.52
N GLN A 245 -19.64 2.37 9.22
CA GLN A 245 -21.04 2.02 9.02
C GLN A 245 -22.01 2.99 9.71
N GLY A 246 -23.15 3.32 9.06
CA GLY A 246 -24.26 4.09 9.60
C GLY A 246 -25.59 3.58 9.08
N GLU A 247 -26.67 3.83 9.82
CA GLU A 247 -28.04 3.61 9.37
C GLU A 247 -28.39 4.61 8.26
N ILE A 248 -29.14 4.15 7.24
CA ILE A 248 -29.62 4.97 6.14
C ILE A 248 -31.11 4.74 6.02
N ASP A 249 -31.88 5.83 5.98
CA ASP A 249 -33.28 5.84 5.63
C ASP A 249 -33.47 6.55 4.27
N PHE A 250 -33.92 5.82 3.26
CA PHE A 250 -34.15 6.36 1.91
C PHE A 250 -35.39 7.23 1.79
N LYS A 251 -36.18 7.36 2.84
CA LYS A 251 -37.30 8.33 2.92
C LYS A 251 -36.91 9.63 3.62
N ASP A 252 -35.77 9.63 4.32
CA ASP A 252 -35.25 10.80 5.01
C ASP A 252 -34.19 11.49 4.19
N GLU A 253 -34.43 12.73 3.81
CA GLU A 253 -33.51 13.53 3.01
C GLU A 253 -32.19 13.83 3.74
N GLU A 254 -32.26 14.08 5.06
CA GLU A 254 -31.02 14.35 5.85
C GLU A 254 -30.13 13.12 5.92
N SER A 255 -30.72 11.92 5.99
CA SER A 255 -30.01 10.64 5.98
C SER A 255 -29.26 10.45 4.67
N ILE A 256 -29.91 10.68 3.54
CA ILE A 256 -29.30 10.58 2.20
C ILE A 256 -28.19 11.62 2.01
N GLN A 257 -28.39 12.85 2.44
CA GLN A 257 -27.37 13.90 2.37
C GLN A 257 -26.16 13.58 3.27
N GLY A 258 -26.40 13.07 4.48
CA GLY A 258 -25.36 12.61 5.38
C GLY A 258 -24.52 11.50 4.76
N MET A 259 -25.14 10.60 4.01
CA MET A 259 -24.45 9.56 3.24
C MET A 259 -23.55 10.16 2.15
N PHE A 260 -24.05 11.04 1.30
CA PHE A 260 -23.26 11.69 0.25
C PHE A 260 -22.12 12.52 0.83
N LYS A 261 -22.34 13.27 1.90
CA LYS A 261 -21.29 14.03 2.58
C LYS A 261 -20.18 13.14 3.14
N LYS A 262 -20.52 11.96 3.69
CA LYS A 262 -19.50 10.98 4.11
C LYS A 262 -18.71 10.47 2.91
N TRP A 263 -19.35 10.27 1.77
CA TRP A 263 -18.70 9.79 0.54
C TRP A 263 -17.79 10.85 -0.08
N ASP A 264 -18.16 12.11 -0.11
CA ASP A 264 -17.30 13.21 -0.55
C ASP A 264 -15.98 13.22 0.24
N ASN A 265 -16.00 12.98 1.55
CA ASN A 265 -14.79 12.89 2.36
C ASN A 265 -13.89 11.69 2.00
N ILE A 266 -14.45 10.59 1.48
CA ILE A 266 -13.66 9.42 1.03
C ILE A 266 -12.86 9.77 -0.22
N PHE A 267 -13.41 10.61 -1.11
CA PHE A 267 -12.83 11.00 -2.39
C PHE A 267 -12.21 12.40 -2.37
N ASP A 268 -11.98 12.98 -1.18
CA ASP A 268 -11.39 14.31 -1.06
C ASP A 268 -10.02 14.39 -1.74
N SER A 269 -9.93 15.35 -2.67
CA SER A 269 -8.95 15.42 -3.74
C SER A 269 -7.54 15.80 -3.31
N ASP A 270 -7.33 16.36 -2.13
CA ASP A 270 -5.99 16.81 -1.72
C ASP A 270 -5.02 15.66 -1.44
N ASN A 271 -5.55 14.46 -1.20
CA ASN A 271 -4.76 13.23 -1.02
C ASN A 271 -4.62 12.41 -2.32
N MET A 272 -5.55 12.55 -3.28
CA MET A 272 -5.62 11.74 -4.50
C MET A 272 -4.48 11.99 -5.52
N LEU A 273 -3.88 13.19 -5.53
CA LEU A 273 -2.95 13.61 -6.57
C LEU A 273 -1.47 13.59 -6.15
N LYS A 274 -1.15 13.11 -4.95
CA LYS A 274 0.24 13.09 -4.43
C LYS A 274 0.99 11.79 -4.71
N GLY A 275 0.36 10.81 -5.39
CA GLY A 275 0.99 9.52 -5.73
C GLY A 275 2.08 9.68 -6.78
N THR A 276 3.26 9.14 -6.50
CA THR A 276 4.36 9.03 -7.47
C THR A 276 4.17 7.78 -8.35
N VAL A 277 4.92 7.68 -9.46
CA VAL A 277 4.98 6.44 -10.28
C VAL A 277 5.35 5.23 -9.42
N GLU A 278 6.21 5.44 -8.43
CA GLU A 278 6.60 4.40 -7.46
C GLU A 278 5.41 3.96 -6.61
N ASP A 279 4.55 4.88 -6.16
CA ASP A 279 3.34 4.53 -5.41
C ASP A 279 2.35 3.73 -6.27
N ALA A 280 2.21 4.07 -7.54
CA ALA A 280 1.40 3.31 -8.48
C ALA A 280 1.99 1.91 -8.71
N ALA A 281 3.31 1.79 -8.93
CA ALA A 281 3.98 0.50 -9.06
C ALA A 281 3.85 -0.35 -7.78
N ALA A 282 3.87 0.28 -6.60
CA ALA A 282 3.63 -0.40 -5.33
C ALA A 282 2.20 -0.95 -5.19
N VAL A 283 1.18 -0.25 -5.72
CA VAL A 283 -0.20 -0.76 -5.76
C VAL A 283 -0.31 -2.00 -6.65
N TRP A 284 0.37 -2.02 -7.80
CA TRP A 284 0.46 -3.22 -8.64
C TRP A 284 1.13 -4.38 -7.92
N TYR A 285 2.22 -4.10 -7.18
CA TYR A 285 2.87 -5.10 -6.33
C TYR A 285 1.91 -5.67 -5.28
N MET A 286 1.15 -4.80 -4.60
CA MET A 286 0.19 -5.25 -3.58
C MET A 286 -0.86 -6.18 -4.17
N GLU A 287 -1.41 -5.87 -5.34
CA GLU A 287 -2.39 -6.72 -6.02
C GLU A 287 -1.83 -8.09 -6.44
N GLU A 288 -0.54 -8.15 -6.83
CA GLU A 288 0.12 -9.40 -7.21
C GLU A 288 0.39 -10.31 -6.01
N VAL A 289 0.72 -9.73 -4.85
CA VAL A 289 1.27 -10.47 -3.69
C VAL A 289 0.24 -10.79 -2.63
N PHE A 290 -0.74 -9.90 -2.42
CA PHE A 290 -1.72 -10.01 -1.35
C PHE A 290 -3.08 -10.52 -1.85
N HIS A 291 -3.77 -11.29 -1.00
CA HIS A 291 -5.10 -11.79 -1.29
C HIS A 291 -6.18 -10.73 -1.08
N ASN A 292 -7.31 -10.91 -1.77
CA ASN A 292 -8.52 -10.10 -1.66
C ASN A 292 -9.77 -10.99 -1.67
N GLY A 293 -10.93 -10.42 -1.45
CA GLY A 293 -12.21 -11.13 -1.37
C GLY A 293 -12.59 -11.97 -2.59
N THR A 294 -11.94 -11.75 -3.74
CA THR A 294 -12.18 -12.54 -4.97
C THR A 294 -11.04 -13.49 -5.33
N THR A 295 -9.98 -13.55 -4.53
CA THR A 295 -8.82 -14.41 -4.84
C THR A 295 -9.21 -15.90 -4.90
N HIS A 296 -10.18 -16.34 -4.10
CA HIS A 296 -10.69 -17.71 -4.13
C HIS A 296 -11.35 -18.10 -5.45
N LEU A 297 -11.71 -17.14 -6.30
CA LEU A 297 -12.24 -17.38 -7.65
C LEU A 297 -11.13 -17.64 -8.68
N LYS A 298 -9.87 -17.42 -8.32
CA LYS A 298 -8.70 -17.68 -9.16
C LYS A 298 -8.12 -19.03 -8.80
N ASP A 299 -7.69 -19.82 -9.80
CA ASP A 299 -6.87 -21.02 -9.58
C ASP A 299 -5.49 -20.60 -9.08
N SER A 300 -5.37 -20.25 -7.80
CA SER A 300 -4.09 -19.88 -7.20
C SER A 300 -3.39 -21.14 -6.68
N SER A 301 -2.16 -21.35 -7.13
CA SER A 301 -1.25 -22.39 -6.63
C SER A 301 -0.54 -21.95 -5.32
N ASP A 302 -0.96 -20.84 -4.74
CA ASP A 302 -0.34 -20.30 -3.52
C ASP A 302 -0.79 -21.12 -2.30
N ASN A 303 0.13 -21.93 -1.78
CA ASN A 303 -0.08 -22.79 -0.61
C ASN A 303 0.39 -22.13 0.71
N TYR A 304 0.71 -20.84 0.71
CA TYR A 304 1.15 -20.16 1.93
C TYR A 304 -0.02 -19.90 2.87
N GLU A 305 0.16 -20.24 4.13
CA GLU A 305 -0.78 -19.84 5.18
C GLU A 305 -0.75 -18.33 5.39
N ARG A 306 -1.93 -17.72 5.57
CA ARG A 306 -2.14 -16.28 5.72
C ARG A 306 -2.91 -15.98 6.99
N VAL A 307 -2.57 -14.88 7.65
CA VAL A 307 -3.26 -14.43 8.87
C VAL A 307 -4.66 -13.91 8.59
N LEU A 308 -4.88 -13.31 7.42
CA LEU A 308 -6.16 -12.83 6.90
C LEU A 308 -6.36 -13.35 5.48
N GLU A 309 -7.62 -13.53 5.04
CA GLU A 309 -7.95 -13.82 3.64
C GLU A 309 -8.13 -12.54 2.83
N TYR A 310 -8.61 -11.46 3.47
CA TYR A 310 -8.89 -10.17 2.83
C TYR A 310 -7.75 -9.18 3.14
N GLU A 311 -6.53 -9.52 2.66
CA GLU A 311 -5.31 -8.75 2.94
C GLU A 311 -5.33 -7.36 2.30
N ILE A 312 -5.83 -7.23 1.05
CA ILE A 312 -5.95 -5.94 0.38
C ILE A 312 -6.99 -5.06 1.09
N GLU A 313 -8.12 -5.65 1.48
CA GLU A 313 -9.16 -4.95 2.23
C GLU A 313 -8.65 -4.49 3.60
N TYR A 314 -7.78 -5.30 4.25
CA TYR A 314 -7.08 -4.87 5.45
C TYR A 314 -6.16 -3.67 5.20
N ILE A 315 -5.37 -3.69 4.13
CA ILE A 315 -4.51 -2.54 3.78
C ILE A 315 -5.35 -1.27 3.60
N ILE A 316 -6.55 -1.39 3.01
CA ILE A 316 -7.48 -0.28 2.82
C ILE A 316 -8.16 0.14 4.13
N ALA A 317 -8.67 -0.79 4.93
CA ALA A 317 -9.56 -0.51 6.08
C ALA A 317 -8.82 -0.47 7.43
N GLY A 318 -7.90 -1.43 7.69
CA GLY A 318 -7.07 -1.50 8.89
C GLY A 318 -7.73 -2.16 10.10
N ASN A 319 -8.81 -2.95 9.93
CA ASN A 319 -9.47 -3.65 11.02
C ASN A 319 -8.84 -5.03 11.27
N GLU A 320 -8.93 -5.53 12.50
CA GLU A 320 -8.33 -6.83 12.87
C GLU A 320 -9.10 -8.03 12.30
N LYS A 321 -10.36 -7.85 11.85
CA LYS A 321 -11.24 -8.90 11.32
C LYS A 321 -11.47 -8.76 9.83
N ASP A 322 -11.42 -9.87 9.12
CA ASP A 322 -11.73 -9.93 7.68
C ASP A 322 -13.13 -9.39 7.36
N GLU A 323 -14.13 -9.77 8.16
CA GLU A 323 -15.51 -9.31 7.98
C GLU A 323 -15.62 -7.78 8.04
N GLU A 324 -14.93 -7.14 8.98
CA GLU A 324 -14.96 -5.67 9.14
C GLU A 324 -14.19 -4.96 8.03
N ASN A 325 -13.10 -5.57 7.55
CA ASN A 325 -12.37 -5.06 6.39
C ASN A 325 -13.23 -5.09 5.13
N LEU A 326 -13.91 -6.21 4.88
CA LEU A 326 -14.83 -6.34 3.75
C LEU A 326 -15.99 -5.34 3.84
N LYS A 327 -16.62 -5.16 5.01
CA LYS A 327 -17.67 -4.15 5.25
C LYS A 327 -17.19 -2.74 4.87
N SER A 328 -16.01 -2.35 5.34
CA SER A 328 -15.44 -1.03 5.06
C SER A 328 -15.16 -0.81 3.58
N VAL A 329 -14.66 -1.82 2.89
CA VAL A 329 -14.38 -1.73 1.44
C VAL A 329 -15.66 -1.72 0.63
N LEU A 330 -16.64 -2.56 0.97
CA LEU A 330 -17.95 -2.57 0.31
C LEU A 330 -18.67 -1.24 0.47
N TRP A 331 -18.57 -0.59 1.64
CA TRP A 331 -19.09 0.74 1.85
C TRP A 331 -18.48 1.78 0.89
N ARG A 332 -17.16 1.77 0.74
CA ARG A 332 -16.45 2.66 -0.21
C ARG A 332 -16.82 2.36 -1.66
N LEU A 333 -16.93 1.07 -2.01
CA LEU A 333 -17.32 0.64 -3.35
C LEU A 333 -18.75 1.07 -3.67
N LEU A 334 -19.67 0.89 -2.72
CA LEU A 334 -21.05 1.30 -2.84
C LEU A 334 -21.17 2.82 -3.01
N ALA A 335 -20.39 3.59 -2.25
CA ALA A 335 -20.32 5.04 -2.38
C ALA A 335 -19.92 5.46 -3.79
N LEU A 336 -18.81 4.92 -4.29
CA LEU A 336 -18.32 5.22 -5.65
C LEU A 336 -19.35 4.83 -6.70
N ARG A 337 -19.93 3.64 -6.60
CA ARG A 337 -20.93 3.15 -7.56
C ARG A 337 -22.20 3.97 -7.55
N CYS A 338 -22.69 4.36 -6.35
CA CYS A 338 -23.91 5.15 -6.21
C CYS A 338 -23.80 6.52 -6.89
N VAL A 339 -22.67 7.23 -6.71
CA VAL A 339 -22.41 8.50 -7.37
C VAL A 339 -22.40 8.33 -8.90
N MET A 340 -21.72 7.30 -9.43
CA MET A 340 -21.65 7.04 -10.87
C MET A 340 -23.02 6.64 -11.45
N ASN A 341 -23.78 5.80 -10.76
CA ASN A 341 -25.11 5.36 -11.17
C ASN A 341 -26.12 6.50 -11.11
N LEU A 342 -26.04 7.34 -10.09
CA LEU A 342 -26.92 8.52 -9.98
C LEU A 342 -26.64 9.51 -11.13
N SER A 343 -25.36 9.79 -11.45
CA SER A 343 -25.02 10.60 -12.61
C SER A 343 -25.67 10.08 -13.91
N HIS A 344 -25.70 8.75 -14.09
CA HIS A 344 -26.36 8.16 -15.25
C HIS A 344 -27.88 8.38 -15.27
N ILE A 345 -28.56 8.27 -14.11
CA ILE A 345 -30.00 8.55 -14.00
C ILE A 345 -30.30 10.03 -14.35
N LEU A 346 -29.49 10.95 -13.81
CA LEU A 346 -29.65 12.39 -14.01
C LEU A 346 -29.41 12.82 -15.47
N LEU A 347 -28.60 12.09 -16.22
CA LEU A 347 -28.32 12.34 -17.63
C LEU A 347 -29.30 11.62 -18.58
N SER A 348 -30.19 10.73 -18.08
CA SER A 348 -31.17 9.97 -18.87
C SER A 348 -32.57 10.55 -18.75
N PRO A 349 -33.09 11.26 -19.78
CA PRO A 349 -34.45 11.82 -19.72
C PRO A 349 -35.53 10.75 -19.53
N GLU A 350 -35.33 9.54 -20.06
CA GLU A 350 -36.26 8.43 -19.92
C GLU A 350 -36.37 7.97 -18.47
N LYS A 351 -35.23 7.79 -17.79
CA LYS A 351 -35.20 7.39 -16.37
C LYS A 351 -35.79 8.47 -15.47
N GLN A 352 -35.50 9.73 -15.74
CA GLN A 352 -36.07 10.85 -15.01
C GLN A 352 -37.59 10.89 -15.14
N MET A 353 -38.16 10.67 -16.33
CA MET A 353 -39.61 10.65 -16.57
C MET A 353 -40.26 9.50 -15.77
N GLN A 354 -39.74 8.28 -15.82
CA GLN A 354 -40.23 7.13 -15.05
C GLN A 354 -40.31 7.41 -13.55
N VAL A 355 -39.26 8.01 -13.00
CA VAL A 355 -39.18 8.37 -11.58
C VAL A 355 -40.22 9.46 -11.24
N THR A 356 -40.34 10.50 -12.07
CA THR A 356 -41.26 11.62 -11.83
C THR A 356 -42.72 11.19 -11.89
N GLU A 357 -43.07 10.31 -12.83
CA GLU A 357 -44.43 9.72 -12.89
C GLU A 357 -44.76 8.96 -11.60
N THR A 358 -43.85 8.13 -11.10
CA THR A 358 -44.03 7.39 -9.84
C THR A 358 -44.09 8.32 -8.63
N ALA A 359 -43.24 9.36 -8.60
CA ALA A 359 -43.28 10.38 -7.55
C ALA A 359 -44.64 11.11 -7.49
N GLY A 360 -45.21 11.38 -8.66
CA GLY A 360 -46.56 11.94 -8.77
C GLY A 360 -47.64 11.03 -8.18
N VAL A 361 -47.59 9.73 -8.47
CA VAL A 361 -48.50 8.73 -7.90
C VAL A 361 -48.35 8.63 -6.38
N ILE A 362 -47.14 8.53 -5.88
CA ILE A 362 -46.87 8.47 -4.43
C ILE A 362 -47.29 9.77 -3.74
N GLY A 363 -46.95 10.93 -4.30
CA GLY A 363 -47.36 12.24 -3.77
C GLY A 363 -48.88 12.41 -3.69
N ALA A 364 -49.61 11.95 -4.70
CA ALA A 364 -51.07 11.95 -4.70
C ALA A 364 -51.66 11.00 -3.64
N ALA A 365 -51.12 9.80 -3.51
CA ALA A 365 -51.54 8.80 -2.51
C ALA A 365 -51.30 9.27 -1.06
N LEU A 366 -50.23 10.02 -0.83
CA LEU A 366 -49.88 10.59 0.48
C LEU A 366 -50.60 11.93 0.75
N VAL A 367 -51.33 12.48 -0.23
CA VAL A 367 -51.97 13.81 -0.15
C VAL A 367 -50.96 14.95 0.10
N ILE A 368 -49.75 14.82 -0.48
CA ILE A 368 -48.67 15.79 -0.37
C ILE A 368 -48.09 16.18 -1.75
N PRO A 369 -48.96 16.73 -2.66
CA PRO A 369 -48.50 17.04 -4.02
C PRO A 369 -47.32 18.03 -4.08
N TYR A 370 -47.16 18.84 -3.05
CA TYR A 370 -46.10 19.84 -2.96
C TYR A 370 -44.66 19.25 -2.80
N PHE A 371 -44.56 17.95 -2.44
CA PHE A 371 -43.29 17.29 -2.22
C PHE A 371 -42.90 16.32 -3.35
N ILE A 372 -43.56 16.37 -4.51
CA ILE A 372 -43.28 15.48 -5.64
C ILE A 372 -41.82 15.58 -6.07
N GLY A 373 -41.21 16.78 -6.08
CA GLY A 373 -39.80 16.97 -6.41
C GLY A 373 -38.85 16.28 -5.42
N VAL A 374 -39.14 16.39 -4.13
CA VAL A 374 -38.36 15.72 -3.07
C VAL A 374 -38.51 14.19 -3.18
N ILE A 375 -39.73 13.71 -3.41
CA ILE A 375 -39.97 12.26 -3.60
C ILE A 375 -39.24 11.76 -4.83
N ALA A 376 -39.26 12.49 -5.95
CA ALA A 376 -38.52 12.13 -7.16
C ALA A 376 -37.02 12.06 -6.92
N PHE A 377 -36.46 13.03 -6.20
CA PHE A 377 -35.05 13.02 -5.81
C PHE A 377 -34.70 11.77 -4.98
N LEU A 378 -35.44 11.47 -3.93
CA LEU A 378 -35.23 10.30 -3.08
C LEU A 378 -35.39 8.99 -3.85
N LEU A 379 -36.33 8.89 -4.78
CA LEU A 379 -36.50 7.73 -5.66
C LEU A 379 -35.30 7.53 -6.62
N LYS A 380 -34.75 8.61 -7.20
CA LYS A 380 -33.52 8.54 -8.02
C LYS A 380 -32.35 8.02 -7.21
N ALA A 381 -32.14 8.54 -5.99
CA ALA A 381 -31.09 8.10 -5.07
C ALA A 381 -31.27 6.63 -4.70
N THR A 382 -32.51 6.21 -4.40
CA THR A 382 -32.84 4.82 -4.07
C THR A 382 -32.54 3.88 -5.24
N TRP A 383 -32.89 4.26 -6.46
CA TRP A 383 -32.62 3.45 -7.66
C TRP A 383 -31.13 3.33 -7.93
N ALA A 384 -30.38 4.44 -7.86
CA ALA A 384 -28.92 4.44 -7.99
C ALA A 384 -28.26 3.55 -6.95
N PHE A 385 -28.74 3.59 -5.72
CA PHE A 385 -28.23 2.77 -4.62
C PHE A 385 -28.52 1.28 -4.84
N ALA A 386 -29.74 0.91 -5.21
CA ALA A 386 -30.09 -0.49 -5.50
C ALA A 386 -29.28 -1.06 -6.68
N GLU A 387 -29.09 -0.28 -7.74
CA GLU A 387 -28.21 -0.65 -8.85
C GLU A 387 -26.76 -0.84 -8.37
N SER A 388 -26.30 -0.02 -7.43
CA SER A 388 -24.95 -0.12 -6.86
C SER A 388 -24.76 -1.36 -5.97
N LEU A 389 -25.83 -1.80 -5.27
CA LEU A 389 -25.82 -3.09 -4.58
C LEU A 389 -25.66 -4.25 -5.57
N SER A 390 -26.38 -4.20 -6.71
CA SER A 390 -26.24 -5.18 -7.78
C SER A 390 -24.83 -5.20 -8.35
N ASP A 391 -24.19 -4.03 -8.53
CA ASP A 391 -22.82 -3.90 -8.97
C ASP A 391 -21.82 -4.55 -8.00
N CYS A 392 -21.96 -4.28 -6.70
CA CYS A 392 -21.11 -4.89 -5.67
C CYS A 392 -21.22 -6.42 -5.68
N ARG A 393 -22.45 -6.95 -5.77
CA ARG A 393 -22.69 -8.40 -5.85
C ARG A 393 -22.08 -9.02 -7.10
N ALA A 394 -22.17 -8.34 -8.24
CA ALA A 394 -21.57 -8.79 -9.49
C ALA A 394 -20.04 -8.82 -9.42
N LEU A 395 -19.42 -7.76 -8.86
CA LEU A 395 -17.97 -7.69 -8.68
C LEU A 395 -17.44 -8.80 -7.77
N LEU A 396 -18.11 -9.10 -6.66
CA LEU A 396 -17.73 -10.20 -5.76
C LEU A 396 -17.92 -11.59 -6.38
N ARG A 397 -18.70 -11.72 -7.48
CA ARG A 397 -18.77 -12.94 -8.32
C ARG A 397 -17.71 -12.98 -9.40
N GLY A 398 -16.77 -12.06 -9.44
CA GLY A 398 -15.74 -11.95 -10.46
C GLY A 398 -16.25 -11.40 -11.80
N LYS A 399 -17.45 -10.79 -11.84
CA LYS A 399 -17.95 -10.10 -13.04
C LYS A 399 -17.28 -8.74 -13.19
N LYS A 400 -17.41 -8.13 -14.37
CA LYS A 400 -16.88 -6.80 -14.65
C LYS A 400 -18.00 -5.79 -14.70
N VAL A 401 -17.77 -4.63 -14.10
CA VAL A 401 -18.74 -3.52 -14.08
C VAL A 401 -18.04 -2.26 -14.62
N PRO A 402 -18.60 -1.59 -15.65
CA PRO A 402 -18.02 -0.36 -16.17
C PRO A 402 -18.16 0.77 -15.15
N ILE A 403 -17.16 1.65 -15.06
CA ILE A 403 -17.20 2.83 -14.17
C ILE A 403 -18.42 3.68 -14.51
N ILE A 404 -18.58 4.04 -15.77
CA ILE A 404 -19.74 4.75 -16.29
C ILE A 404 -20.63 3.77 -17.02
N LYS A 405 -21.85 3.57 -16.54
CA LYS A 405 -22.84 2.72 -17.18
C LYS A 405 -23.50 3.39 -18.38
N SER A 406 -24.02 2.57 -19.26
CA SER A 406 -24.96 2.92 -20.32
C SER A 406 -26.28 2.18 -20.08
N ASP A 407 -27.32 2.51 -20.84
CA ASP A 407 -28.59 1.78 -20.74
C ASP A 407 -28.44 0.27 -21.05
N ALA A 408 -27.48 -0.10 -21.89
CA ALA A 408 -27.17 -1.50 -22.18
C ALA A 408 -26.49 -2.25 -21.01
N THR A 409 -25.84 -1.53 -20.11
CA THR A 409 -25.14 -2.10 -18.94
C THR A 409 -25.88 -1.87 -17.63
N TRP A 410 -27.06 -1.21 -17.70
CA TRP A 410 -27.95 -1.01 -16.56
C TRP A 410 -28.74 -2.27 -16.26
N HIS A 411 -28.72 -2.76 -15.01
CA HIS A 411 -29.32 -4.04 -14.66
C HIS A 411 -30.76 -3.92 -14.15
N LEU A 412 -31.02 -3.01 -13.20
CA LEU A 412 -32.33 -2.88 -12.58
C LEU A 412 -33.24 -1.92 -13.38
N SER A 413 -34.17 -2.47 -14.17
CA SER A 413 -35.23 -1.63 -14.77
C SER A 413 -36.13 -1.04 -13.70
N TRP A 414 -36.87 0.02 -14.04
CA TRP A 414 -37.77 0.67 -13.10
C TRP A 414 -38.89 -0.28 -12.60
N GLU A 415 -39.40 -1.14 -13.47
CA GLU A 415 -40.42 -2.14 -13.10
C GLU A 415 -39.88 -3.17 -12.08
N ARG A 416 -38.60 -3.52 -12.21
CA ARG A 416 -37.94 -4.39 -11.21
C ARG A 416 -37.74 -3.69 -9.87
N MET A 417 -37.50 -2.39 -9.88
CA MET A 417 -37.40 -1.60 -8.64
C MET A 417 -38.69 -1.61 -7.83
N LEU A 418 -39.86 -1.53 -8.50
CA LEU A 418 -41.16 -1.54 -7.84
C LEU A 418 -41.52 -2.88 -7.17
N SER A 419 -40.86 -3.98 -7.58
CA SER A 419 -41.04 -5.35 -7.04
C SER A 419 -39.73 -5.98 -6.54
N LEU A 420 -38.77 -5.12 -6.11
CA LEU A 420 -37.42 -5.55 -5.78
C LEU A 420 -37.38 -6.56 -4.63
N ASN A 421 -36.54 -7.58 -4.78
CA ASN A 421 -36.12 -8.44 -3.69
C ASN A 421 -34.60 -8.71 -3.82
N VAL A 422 -33.97 -9.18 -2.74
CA VAL A 422 -32.52 -9.36 -2.68
C VAL A 422 -31.95 -10.27 -3.78
N ASN A 423 -32.73 -11.27 -4.22
CA ASN A 423 -32.29 -12.20 -5.28
C ASN A 423 -32.26 -11.53 -6.68
N MET A 424 -33.04 -10.47 -6.90
CA MET A 424 -33.03 -9.72 -8.15
C MET A 424 -31.75 -8.90 -8.31
N LEU A 425 -31.05 -8.60 -7.21
CA LEU A 425 -29.74 -7.92 -7.23
C LEU A 425 -28.64 -8.81 -7.82
N ASP A 426 -28.83 -10.12 -7.89
CA ASP A 426 -27.83 -11.10 -8.31
C ASP A 426 -27.77 -11.36 -9.83
N GLY A 427 -28.63 -10.74 -10.62
CA GLY A 427 -28.80 -11.08 -12.03
C GLY A 427 -27.85 -10.38 -13.03
N TYR A 428 -26.91 -9.55 -12.60
CA TYR A 428 -26.00 -8.86 -13.51
C TYR A 428 -24.90 -9.82 -14.04
N GLU A 429 -24.81 -9.95 -15.38
CA GLU A 429 -23.90 -10.85 -16.09
C GLU A 429 -22.86 -10.12 -16.96
N GLY A 430 -22.53 -8.89 -16.60
CA GLY A 430 -21.60 -8.05 -17.37
C GLY A 430 -20.18 -8.63 -17.49
N ASN A 431 -19.59 -8.49 -18.68
CA ASN A 431 -18.22 -8.93 -18.98
C ASN A 431 -17.31 -7.77 -19.41
N GLU A 432 -17.86 -6.54 -19.49
CA GLU A 432 -17.12 -5.35 -19.85
C GLU A 432 -16.96 -4.42 -18.63
N GLY A 433 -15.83 -3.75 -18.53
CA GLY A 433 -15.54 -2.82 -17.46
C GLY A 433 -14.43 -3.30 -16.52
N MET A 434 -14.49 -2.89 -15.29
CA MET A 434 -13.48 -3.14 -14.25
C MET A 434 -13.88 -4.31 -13.37
N THR A 435 -12.88 -5.05 -12.91
CA THR A 435 -13.02 -6.11 -11.92
C THR A 435 -13.05 -5.55 -10.50
N TYR A 436 -13.34 -6.40 -9.51
CA TYR A 436 -13.24 -6.02 -8.09
C TYR A 436 -11.84 -5.53 -7.74
N GLU A 437 -10.80 -6.24 -8.21
CA GLU A 437 -9.40 -5.86 -7.98
C GLU A 437 -9.06 -4.47 -8.56
N ASP A 438 -9.62 -4.13 -9.72
CA ASP A 438 -9.38 -2.81 -10.31
C ASP A 438 -9.99 -1.69 -9.44
N TYR A 439 -11.14 -1.92 -8.82
CA TYR A 439 -11.71 -0.98 -7.85
C TYR A 439 -10.87 -0.91 -6.56
N LEU A 440 -10.32 -2.02 -6.08
CA LEU A 440 -9.40 -2.02 -4.94
C LEU A 440 -8.12 -1.22 -5.23
N LYS A 441 -7.58 -1.30 -6.45
CA LYS A 441 -6.44 -0.46 -6.87
C LYS A 441 -6.77 1.03 -6.76
N ILE A 442 -7.98 1.45 -7.16
CA ILE A 442 -8.40 2.85 -7.00
C ILE A 442 -8.35 3.25 -5.52
N PHE A 443 -8.89 2.43 -4.62
CA PHE A 443 -8.90 2.73 -3.18
C PHE A 443 -7.49 2.77 -2.59
N LEU A 444 -6.59 1.89 -3.02
CA LEU A 444 -5.19 1.91 -2.61
C LEU A 444 -4.44 3.16 -3.11
N LEU A 445 -4.79 3.66 -4.30
CA LEU A 445 -4.16 4.86 -4.87
C LEU A 445 -4.55 6.15 -4.12
N ILE A 446 -5.81 6.24 -3.69
CA ILE A 446 -6.33 7.42 -2.96
C ILE A 446 -6.02 7.39 -1.47
N GLN A 447 -5.59 6.24 -0.94
CA GLN A 447 -5.30 6.10 0.48
C GLN A 447 -4.04 6.83 0.91
N ASN A 448 -4.01 7.28 2.18
CA ASN A 448 -2.83 7.86 2.79
C ASN A 448 -1.62 6.93 2.66
N ARG A 449 -0.51 7.46 2.14
CA ARG A 449 0.71 6.71 1.85
C ARG A 449 1.26 5.98 3.08
N ASN A 450 1.33 6.67 4.21
CA ASN A 450 1.90 6.11 5.43
C ASN A 450 1.04 4.97 6.01
N GLU A 451 -0.28 5.11 5.99
CA GLU A 451 -1.20 4.07 6.43
C GLU A 451 -1.11 2.83 5.55
N LYS A 452 -1.15 3.01 4.24
CA LYS A 452 -1.04 1.95 3.24
C LYS A 452 0.21 1.08 3.44
N TYR A 453 1.38 1.71 3.49
CA TYR A 453 2.64 0.95 3.62
C TYR A 453 2.81 0.35 5.01
N ARG A 454 2.38 1.04 6.05
CA ARG A 454 2.37 0.51 7.41
C ARG A 454 1.53 -0.75 7.51
N ARG A 455 0.29 -0.74 7.01
CA ARG A 455 -0.60 -1.91 7.02
C ARG A 455 -0.06 -3.04 6.16
N MET A 456 0.55 -2.74 5.02
CA MET A 456 1.26 -3.71 4.22
C MET A 456 2.38 -4.40 5.02
N THR A 457 3.17 -3.64 5.78
CA THR A 457 4.24 -4.21 6.62
C THR A 457 3.71 -5.06 7.76
N HIS A 458 2.54 -4.73 8.34
CA HIS A 458 1.87 -5.57 9.34
C HIS A 458 1.58 -6.98 8.81
N LEU A 459 1.01 -7.07 7.61
CA LEU A 459 0.71 -8.36 6.96
C LEU A 459 1.97 -9.16 6.69
N ILE A 460 3.01 -8.52 6.15
CA ILE A 460 4.30 -9.17 5.91
C ILE A 460 4.86 -9.77 7.20
N GLU A 461 4.91 -8.99 8.28
CA GLU A 461 5.41 -9.46 9.57
C GLU A 461 4.59 -10.62 10.12
N LYS A 462 3.27 -10.49 10.18
CA LYS A 462 2.38 -11.49 10.74
C LYS A 462 2.39 -12.78 9.92
N ASN A 463 2.37 -12.69 8.61
CA ASN A 463 2.44 -13.84 7.73
C ASN A 463 3.78 -14.60 7.83
N ILE A 464 4.91 -13.87 7.97
CA ILE A 464 6.21 -14.50 8.17
C ILE A 464 6.27 -15.20 9.53
N ARG A 465 5.68 -14.62 10.58
CA ARG A 465 5.63 -15.19 11.93
C ARG A 465 4.79 -16.46 12.05
N LEU A 466 3.95 -16.81 11.08
CA LEU A 466 3.28 -18.11 11.03
C LEU A 466 4.28 -19.26 10.95
N GLN A 467 5.49 -19.01 10.42
CA GLN A 467 6.57 -19.98 10.43
C GLN A 467 7.29 -19.93 11.78
N ASN A 468 7.36 -21.07 12.47
CA ASN A 468 7.94 -21.19 13.82
C ASN A 468 9.36 -20.61 13.95
N GLU A 469 10.17 -20.73 12.89
CA GLU A 469 11.54 -20.20 12.83
C GLU A 469 11.60 -18.67 12.94
N TYR A 470 10.52 -17.97 12.48
CA TYR A 470 10.44 -16.51 12.40
C TYR A 470 9.41 -15.91 13.37
N SER A 471 9.06 -16.61 14.45
CA SER A 471 8.02 -16.18 15.42
C SER A 471 8.25 -14.80 16.04
N ASN A 472 9.50 -14.35 16.13
CA ASN A 472 9.89 -13.04 16.64
C ASN A 472 10.40 -12.07 15.54
N PHE A 473 10.00 -12.28 14.31
CA PHE A 473 10.42 -11.44 13.19
C PHE A 473 9.75 -10.06 13.21
N TYR A 474 10.53 -8.98 13.03
CA TYR A 474 10.05 -7.60 12.91
C TYR A 474 10.75 -6.87 11.76
N LEU A 475 9.99 -6.28 10.85
CA LEU A 475 10.54 -5.51 9.73
C LEU A 475 11.36 -4.30 10.19
N LYS A 476 11.06 -3.70 11.35
CA LYS A 476 11.87 -2.61 11.92
C LYS A 476 13.31 -3.01 12.21
N ASN A 477 13.61 -4.31 12.38
CA ASN A 477 14.94 -4.83 12.60
C ASN A 477 15.66 -5.19 11.28
N CYS A 478 14.97 -5.10 10.14
CA CYS A 478 15.52 -5.48 8.85
C CYS A 478 16.47 -4.42 8.30
N ILE A 479 17.70 -4.84 8.02
CA ILE A 479 18.76 -4.03 7.44
C ILE A 479 18.71 -4.16 5.92
N TYR A 480 18.68 -3.02 5.25
CA TYR A 480 18.79 -2.90 3.80
C TYR A 480 20.25 -2.70 3.33
N GLY A 481 21.03 -1.97 4.11
CA GLY A 481 22.43 -1.67 3.78
C GLY A 481 23.31 -1.51 5.01
N VAL A 482 24.57 -1.78 4.82
CA VAL A 482 25.60 -1.71 5.88
C VAL A 482 26.79 -0.91 5.39
N GLN A 483 27.28 -0.01 6.22
CA GLN A 483 28.55 0.69 6.03
C GLN A 483 29.39 0.50 7.28
N VAL A 484 30.63 0.00 7.12
CA VAL A 484 31.51 -0.29 8.24
C VAL A 484 32.93 0.24 8.01
N THR A 485 33.59 0.60 9.12
CA THR A 485 34.98 1.03 9.14
C THR A 485 35.75 0.09 10.05
N PHE A 486 36.71 -0.65 9.48
CA PHE A 486 37.66 -1.46 10.23
C PHE A 486 38.98 -0.70 10.37
N GLN A 487 39.63 -0.82 11.53
CA GLN A 487 40.95 -0.28 11.78
C GLN A 487 41.93 -1.41 11.94
N ASN A 488 43.04 -1.33 11.20
CA ASN A 488 44.13 -2.33 11.20
C ASN A 488 45.43 -1.68 11.65
N GLU A 489 46.22 -2.46 12.37
CA GLU A 489 47.61 -2.15 12.74
C GLU A 489 48.55 -3.07 11.96
N PHE A 490 49.43 -2.47 11.15
CA PHE A 490 50.39 -3.24 10.33
C PHE A 490 51.76 -3.35 11.00
N SER A 491 52.48 -4.43 10.69
CA SER A 491 53.84 -4.71 11.22
C SER A 491 54.88 -3.64 10.87
N VAL A 492 54.60 -2.83 9.86
CA VAL A 492 55.47 -1.70 9.44
C VAL A 492 55.21 -0.43 10.27
N GLY A 493 54.36 -0.51 11.32
CA GLY A 493 54.09 0.61 12.24
C GLY A 493 53.06 1.60 11.73
N GLU A 494 52.33 1.26 10.67
CA GLU A 494 51.27 2.09 10.06
C GLU A 494 49.91 1.54 10.47
N ASN A 495 48.93 2.48 10.70
CA ASN A 495 47.54 2.15 10.91
C ASN A 495 46.75 2.45 9.62
N TYR A 496 45.85 1.56 9.26
CA TYR A 496 45.02 1.73 8.08
C TYR A 496 43.55 1.51 8.40
N LYS A 497 42.69 2.47 7.99
CA LYS A 497 41.23 2.36 8.09
C LYS A 497 40.63 1.90 6.76
N VAL A 498 39.89 0.81 6.81
CA VAL A 498 39.12 0.28 5.69
C VAL A 498 37.68 0.70 5.88
N GLN A 499 37.17 1.52 4.97
CA GLN A 499 35.76 1.84 4.90
C GLN A 499 35.14 1.07 3.74
N THR A 500 34.08 0.31 4.01
CA THR A 500 33.34 -0.46 3.02
C THR A 500 31.86 -0.43 3.34
N GLY A 501 31.03 -0.53 2.31
CA GLY A 501 29.59 -0.58 2.46
C GLY A 501 28.94 -1.25 1.26
N LEU A 502 27.80 -1.86 1.51
CA LEU A 502 26.96 -2.50 0.51
C LEU A 502 25.49 -2.37 0.90
N SER A 503 24.61 -2.33 -0.09
CA SER A 503 23.15 -2.45 0.07
C SER A 503 22.60 -3.38 -0.99
N TYR A 504 21.43 -3.92 -0.73
CA TYR A 504 20.68 -4.70 -1.71
C TYR A 504 20.24 -3.87 -2.92
#